data_51455c4d777eda1d8914afc8667218eb
#
_entry.id   51455c4d777eda1d8914afc8667218eb
#
_cell.length_a   1.000
_cell.length_b   1.000
_cell.length_c   1.000
_cell.angle_alpha   90.00
_cell.angle_beta   90.00
_cell.angle_gamma   90.00
#
_symmetry.space_group_name_H-M   'P 1'
#
loop_
_entity.id
_entity.type
_entity.pdbx_description
1 polymer ?
#
loop_
_entity_poly.entity_id
_entity_poly.type
_entity_poly.pdbx_seq_one_letter_code
_entity_poly.pdbx_strand_id
1 'polypeptide(L)'
;PYLNKDFFKMIHDARESVQPIIFFAKIKNEKVAGSLCFKGGDTLYGRHWGSLYNIDSLHFECCYYQGIEYCINNKILNFDPGVQGEHKIRRGFEPELTASYHYIKEKDFFNAINDFCNKERKEIKTYLKACERYTPFKKEYKI
;
A
#
# COMPACT_ATOMS: atom_id res chain seq x y z
N PRO A 1 -5.81 12.52 -15.58
CA PRO A 1 -5.29 12.13 -14.25
C PRO A 1 -6.26 12.65 -13.18
N TYR A 2 -6.56 11.83 -12.18
CA TYR A 2 -7.47 12.26 -11.11
C TYR A 2 -6.77 13.11 -10.03
N LEU A 3 -5.45 13.19 -10.05
CA LEU A 3 -4.65 14.11 -9.26
C LEU A 3 -4.15 15.25 -10.17
N ASN A 4 -4.28 16.48 -9.71
CA ASN A 4 -3.85 17.68 -10.39
C ASN A 4 -2.63 18.34 -9.72
N LYS A 5 -2.13 19.42 -10.30
CA LYS A 5 -0.98 20.15 -9.74
C LYS A 5 -1.28 20.75 -8.36
N ASP A 6 -2.52 21.16 -8.11
CA ASP A 6 -2.90 21.78 -6.85
C ASP A 6 -2.84 20.79 -5.69
N PHE A 7 -3.19 19.51 -5.93
CA PHE A 7 -3.00 18.44 -4.95
C PHE A 7 -1.54 18.34 -4.50
N PHE A 8 -0.60 18.31 -5.45
CA PHE A 8 0.83 18.21 -5.11
C PHE A 8 1.36 19.47 -4.43
N LYS A 9 0.82 20.66 -4.80
CA LYS A 9 1.13 21.91 -4.11
C LYS A 9 0.63 21.89 -2.66
N MET A 10 -0.60 21.46 -2.44
CA MET A 10 -1.15 21.30 -1.08
C MET A 10 -0.29 20.35 -0.22
N ILE A 11 0.15 19.21 -0.77
CA ILE A 11 1.05 18.29 -0.06
C ILE A 11 2.38 18.97 0.28
N HIS A 12 2.94 19.72 -0.67
CA HIS A 12 4.19 20.45 -0.44
C HIS A 12 4.03 21.50 0.67
N ASP A 13 2.94 22.26 0.64
CA ASP A 13 2.66 23.30 1.63
C ASP A 13 2.40 22.71 3.04
N ALA A 14 1.77 21.53 3.09
CA ALA A 14 1.47 20.79 4.32
C ALA A 14 2.53 19.74 4.70
N ARG A 15 3.74 19.76 4.11
CA ARG A 15 4.74 18.68 4.26
C ARG A 15 5.16 18.37 5.68
N GLU A 16 5.14 19.37 6.58
CA GLU A 16 5.48 19.18 7.99
C GLU A 16 4.47 18.28 8.71
N SER A 17 3.18 18.37 8.33
CA SER A 17 2.12 17.59 8.94
C SER A 17 1.85 16.27 8.24
N VAL A 18 1.93 16.22 6.90
CA VAL A 18 1.62 15.01 6.12
C VAL A 18 2.84 14.14 5.79
N GLN A 19 4.05 14.64 6.03
CA GLN A 19 5.33 13.93 5.91
C GLN A 19 5.45 13.08 4.62
N PRO A 20 5.38 13.71 3.42
CA PRO A 20 5.52 12.98 2.17
C PRO A 20 6.95 12.48 1.96
N ILE A 21 7.08 11.25 1.54
CA ILE A 21 8.34 10.60 1.15
C ILE A 21 8.25 10.23 -0.32
N ILE A 22 9.24 10.64 -1.12
CA ILE A 22 9.25 10.35 -2.55
C ILE A 22 10.54 9.62 -2.93
N PHE A 23 10.38 8.46 -3.54
CA PHE A 23 11.49 7.71 -4.14
C PHE A 23 11.54 8.01 -5.63
N PHE A 24 12.62 8.62 -6.11
CA PHE A 24 12.80 8.94 -7.51
C PHE A 24 13.79 7.99 -8.18
N ALA A 25 13.38 7.42 -9.33
CA ALA A 25 14.32 6.81 -10.26
C ALA A 25 14.89 7.86 -11.23
N LYS A 26 16.18 7.78 -11.50
CA LYS A 26 16.89 8.68 -12.41
C LYS A 26 17.69 7.91 -13.46
N ILE A 27 17.69 8.42 -14.69
CA ILE A 27 18.61 8.00 -15.75
C ILE A 27 19.42 9.25 -16.16
N LYS A 28 20.75 9.18 -16.07
CA LYS A 28 21.62 10.31 -16.41
C LYS A 28 21.20 11.64 -15.74
N ASN A 29 20.87 11.58 -14.44
CA ASN A 29 20.35 12.70 -13.63
C ASN A 29 18.93 13.19 -13.93
N GLU A 30 18.25 12.69 -14.95
CA GLU A 30 16.83 13.01 -15.21
C GLU A 30 15.92 12.09 -14.41
N LYS A 31 14.91 12.65 -13.75
CA LYS A 31 13.89 11.90 -13.03
C LYS A 31 12.95 11.23 -14.03
N VAL A 32 12.94 9.91 -14.08
CA VAL A 32 12.14 9.13 -15.04
C VAL A 32 10.93 8.45 -14.41
N ALA A 33 10.95 8.27 -13.09
CA ALA A 33 9.85 7.69 -12.35
C ALA A 33 9.89 8.11 -10.89
N GLY A 34 8.79 7.88 -10.16
CA GLY A 34 8.75 8.09 -8.73
C GLY A 34 7.54 7.45 -8.07
N SER A 35 7.72 7.06 -6.80
CA SER A 35 6.64 6.67 -5.92
C SER A 35 6.47 7.68 -4.80
N LEU A 36 5.22 7.98 -4.46
CA LEU A 36 4.85 8.86 -3.36
C LEU A 36 4.30 8.01 -2.22
N CYS A 37 4.93 8.17 -1.07
CA CYS A 37 4.51 7.59 0.20
C CYS A 37 4.24 8.71 1.21
N PHE A 38 3.57 8.36 2.31
CA PHE A 38 3.39 9.24 3.47
C PHE A 38 3.84 8.52 4.73
N LYS A 39 4.52 9.23 5.62
CA LYS A 39 4.85 8.70 6.94
C LYS A 39 3.78 9.15 7.95
N GLY A 40 3.24 8.21 8.72
CA GLY A 40 2.29 8.47 9.80
C GLY A 40 2.61 7.59 11.00
N GLY A 41 3.07 8.19 12.10
CA GLY A 41 3.56 7.43 13.25
C GLY A 41 4.70 6.49 12.87
N ASP A 42 4.55 5.21 13.19
CA ASP A 42 5.52 4.15 12.92
C ASP A 42 5.24 3.40 11.61
N THR A 43 4.48 4.01 10.70
CA THR A 43 4.07 3.38 9.43
C THR A 43 4.41 4.26 8.23
N LEU A 44 4.95 3.63 7.19
CA LEU A 44 5.10 4.21 5.84
C LEU A 44 3.92 3.73 4.98
N TYR A 45 3.20 4.65 4.35
CA TYR A 45 2.05 4.37 3.49
C TYR A 45 2.38 4.64 2.03
N GLY A 46 2.48 3.60 1.21
CA GLY A 46 2.62 3.71 -0.25
C GLY A 46 1.29 4.14 -0.88
N ARG A 47 1.30 5.15 -1.75
CA ARG A 47 0.05 5.70 -2.33
C ARG A 47 0.04 5.84 -3.84
N HIS A 48 1.04 6.46 -4.43
CA HIS A 48 1.02 6.76 -5.86
C HIS A 48 2.33 6.38 -6.52
N TRP A 49 2.22 5.99 -7.78
CA TRP A 49 3.32 5.68 -8.67
C TRP A 49 3.15 6.40 -10.00
N GLY A 50 4.26 6.84 -10.58
CA GLY A 50 4.29 7.38 -11.93
C GLY A 50 5.64 7.12 -12.59
N SER A 51 5.60 6.83 -13.90
CA SER A 51 6.80 6.65 -14.71
C SER A 51 6.59 7.27 -16.10
N LEU A 52 7.65 7.83 -16.64
CA LEU A 52 7.67 8.36 -18.02
C LEU A 52 7.92 7.24 -19.04
N TYR A 53 8.54 6.13 -18.61
CA TYR A 53 8.92 5.01 -19.46
C TYR A 53 8.47 3.68 -18.84
N ASN A 54 8.17 2.71 -19.69
CA ASN A 54 7.97 1.34 -19.25
C ASN A 54 9.33 0.65 -19.09
N ILE A 55 9.83 0.58 -17.85
CA ILE A 55 11.09 -0.06 -17.50
C ILE A 55 10.76 -1.27 -16.64
N ASP A 56 11.23 -2.44 -17.06
CA ASP A 56 10.95 -3.68 -16.35
C ASP A 56 11.42 -3.61 -14.89
N SER A 57 10.57 -4.13 -14.00
CA SER A 57 10.80 -4.21 -12.55
C SER A 57 10.97 -2.87 -11.80
N LEU A 58 11.03 -1.71 -12.49
CA LEU A 58 11.22 -0.41 -11.86
C LEU A 58 10.10 -0.05 -10.86
N HIS A 59 8.86 -0.47 -11.16
CA HIS A 59 7.74 -0.31 -10.25
C HIS A 59 8.00 -1.01 -8.91
N PHE A 60 8.53 -2.23 -8.93
CA PHE A 60 8.81 -2.98 -7.70
C PHE A 60 9.94 -2.35 -6.89
N GLU A 61 10.96 -1.88 -7.58
CA GLU A 61 12.07 -1.17 -6.95
C GLU A 61 11.59 0.07 -6.21
N CYS A 62 10.92 0.99 -6.92
CA CYS A 62 10.50 2.26 -6.35
C CYS A 62 9.35 2.16 -5.35
N CYS A 63 8.40 1.23 -5.56
CA CYS A 63 7.20 1.14 -4.72
C CYS A 63 7.37 0.21 -3.52
N TYR A 64 8.32 -0.73 -3.56
CA TYR A 64 8.47 -1.72 -2.48
C TYR A 64 9.88 -1.75 -1.92
N TYR A 65 10.91 -2.06 -2.70
CA TYR A 65 12.24 -2.30 -2.16
C TYR A 65 12.85 -1.04 -1.53
N GLN A 66 12.73 0.11 -2.19
CA GLN A 66 13.19 1.39 -1.64
C GLN A 66 12.41 1.80 -0.39
N GLY A 67 11.11 1.50 -0.34
CA GLY A 67 10.28 1.72 0.85
C GLY A 67 10.69 0.83 2.03
N ILE A 68 10.98 -0.46 1.78
CA ILE A 68 11.47 -1.40 2.80
C ILE A 68 12.82 -0.94 3.34
N GLU A 69 13.77 -0.61 2.46
CA GLU A 69 15.09 -0.12 2.86
C GLU A 69 15.00 1.18 3.67
N TYR A 70 14.14 2.09 3.25
CA TYR A 70 13.86 3.33 3.99
C TYR A 70 13.32 3.05 5.39
N CYS A 71 12.36 2.12 5.52
CA CYS A 71 11.79 1.74 6.83
C CYS A 71 12.87 1.17 7.75
N ILE A 72 13.71 0.26 7.26
CA ILE A 72 14.81 -0.33 8.03
C ILE A 72 15.77 0.76 8.52
N ASN A 73 16.24 1.62 7.62
CA ASN A 73 17.21 2.67 7.93
C ASN A 73 16.68 3.74 8.90
N ASN A 74 15.37 3.98 8.87
CA ASN A 74 14.71 4.98 9.73
C ASN A 74 13.96 4.38 10.92
N LYS A 75 14.08 3.07 11.17
CA LYS A 75 13.43 2.34 12.28
C LYS A 75 11.90 2.51 12.26
N ILE A 76 11.31 2.55 11.06
CA ILE A 76 9.86 2.56 10.87
C ILE A 76 9.40 1.09 10.94
N LEU A 77 8.42 0.82 11.80
CA LEU A 77 8.03 -0.55 12.14
C LEU A 77 7.16 -1.21 11.07
N ASN A 78 6.34 -0.42 10.37
CA ASN A 78 5.36 -0.95 9.43
C ASN A 78 5.48 -0.28 8.06
N PHE A 79 5.21 -1.05 7.02
CA PHE A 79 5.05 -0.52 5.66
C PHE A 79 3.76 -1.05 5.04
N ASP A 80 2.79 -0.15 4.82
CA ASP A 80 1.56 -0.43 4.08
C ASP A 80 1.74 -0.09 2.59
N PRO A 81 1.89 -1.09 1.70
CA PRO A 81 2.10 -0.86 0.28
C PRO A 81 0.80 -0.60 -0.50
N GLY A 82 -0.33 -0.38 0.19
CA GLY A 82 -1.68 -0.22 -0.37
C GLY A 82 -2.44 -1.54 -0.54
N VAL A 83 -3.69 -1.45 -0.98
CA VAL A 83 -4.68 -2.54 -0.88
C VAL A 83 -4.57 -3.61 -1.97
N GLN A 84 -4.07 -3.31 -3.16
CA GLN A 84 -4.11 -4.23 -4.32
C GLN A 84 -2.79 -4.93 -4.58
N GLY A 85 -2.87 -6.14 -5.15
CA GLY A 85 -1.75 -6.85 -5.76
C GLY A 85 -1.17 -8.00 -4.94
N GLU A 86 -1.55 -9.23 -5.31
CA GLU A 86 -1.03 -10.47 -4.71
C GLU A 86 0.50 -10.62 -4.84
N HIS A 87 1.10 -9.96 -5.86
CA HIS A 87 2.55 -9.92 -6.04
C HIS A 87 3.31 -9.32 -4.84
N LYS A 88 2.63 -8.56 -3.97
CA LYS A 88 3.20 -8.00 -2.74
C LYS A 88 3.51 -9.11 -1.73
N ILE A 89 2.67 -10.14 -1.63
CA ILE A 89 2.85 -11.26 -0.71
C ILE A 89 4.18 -11.98 -1.00
N ARG A 90 4.48 -12.19 -2.28
CA ARG A 90 5.77 -12.79 -2.70
C ARG A 90 6.99 -11.93 -2.39
N ARG A 91 6.79 -10.66 -2.02
CA ARG A 91 7.84 -9.70 -1.63
C ARG A 91 7.90 -9.46 -0.12
N GLY A 92 7.19 -10.29 0.65
CA GLY A 92 7.25 -10.27 2.10
C GLY A 92 6.18 -9.40 2.78
N PHE A 93 5.25 -8.81 2.03
CA PHE A 93 4.11 -8.15 2.65
C PHE A 93 3.09 -9.17 3.11
N GLU A 94 2.66 -9.06 4.34
CA GLU A 94 1.62 -9.91 4.90
C GLU A 94 0.24 -9.25 4.74
N PRO A 95 -0.79 -10.01 4.33
CA PRO A 95 -2.14 -9.47 4.25
C PRO A 95 -2.72 -9.27 5.66
N GLU A 96 -3.34 -8.10 5.88
CA GLU A 96 -3.99 -7.75 7.14
C GLU A 96 -5.47 -7.49 6.92
N LEU A 97 -6.29 -7.93 7.90
CA LEU A 97 -7.72 -7.63 7.89
C LEU A 97 -7.96 -6.19 8.31
N THR A 98 -8.58 -5.45 7.42
CA THR A 98 -9.09 -4.11 7.72
C THR A 98 -10.62 -4.16 7.90
N ALA A 99 -11.19 -3.18 8.59
CA ALA A 99 -12.61 -3.06 8.80
C ALA A 99 -13.10 -1.65 8.49
N SER A 100 -14.27 -1.56 7.88
CA SER A 100 -15.01 -0.31 7.72
C SER A 100 -16.42 -0.47 8.25
N TYR A 101 -16.99 0.63 8.73
CA TYR A 101 -18.33 0.65 9.30
C TYR A 101 -19.23 1.56 8.49
N HIS A 102 -20.40 1.06 8.10
CA HIS A 102 -21.34 1.78 7.27
C HIS A 102 -22.71 1.81 7.90
N TYR A 103 -23.36 2.96 7.90
CA TYR A 103 -24.75 3.09 8.28
C TYR A 103 -25.64 3.18 7.04
N ILE A 104 -26.65 2.32 6.95
CA ILE A 104 -27.61 2.29 5.84
C ILE A 104 -28.99 2.44 6.46
N LYS A 105 -29.68 3.54 6.12
CA LYS A 105 -30.98 3.89 6.68
C LYS A 105 -32.09 2.94 6.24
N GLU A 106 -32.07 2.55 4.95
CA GLU A 106 -33.09 1.69 4.35
C GLU A 106 -32.89 0.25 4.79
N LYS A 107 -33.89 -0.31 5.51
CA LYS A 107 -33.81 -1.62 6.16
C LYS A 107 -33.58 -2.78 5.18
N ASP A 108 -34.29 -2.78 4.05
CA ASP A 108 -34.17 -3.86 3.08
C ASP A 108 -32.80 -3.84 2.40
N PHE A 109 -32.30 -2.66 2.09
CA PHE A 109 -30.94 -2.48 1.55
C PHE A 109 -29.87 -2.86 2.59
N PHE A 110 -30.06 -2.47 3.85
CA PHE A 110 -29.19 -2.89 4.95
C PHE A 110 -29.10 -4.42 5.06
N ASN A 111 -30.24 -5.11 5.01
CA ASN A 111 -30.27 -6.57 5.11
C ASN A 111 -29.53 -7.24 3.94
N ALA A 112 -29.76 -6.77 2.71
CA ALA A 112 -29.07 -7.29 1.53
C ALA A 112 -27.54 -7.09 1.61
N ILE A 113 -27.07 -5.91 2.02
CA ILE A 113 -25.64 -5.62 2.20
C ILE A 113 -25.05 -6.45 3.36
N ASN A 114 -25.79 -6.60 4.46
CA ASN A 114 -25.32 -7.41 5.59
C ASN A 114 -25.13 -8.88 5.21
N ASP A 115 -26.07 -9.43 4.42
CA ASP A 115 -25.95 -10.80 3.92
C ASP A 115 -24.76 -10.98 2.98
N PHE A 116 -24.52 -10.00 2.10
CA PHE A 116 -23.34 -9.95 1.24
C PHE A 116 -22.06 -9.92 2.08
N CYS A 117 -21.95 -9.00 3.05
CA CYS A 117 -20.79 -8.88 3.92
C CYS A 117 -20.53 -10.16 4.75
N ASN A 118 -21.56 -10.87 5.15
CA ASN A 118 -21.42 -12.13 5.88
C ASN A 118 -20.81 -13.25 5.01
N LYS A 119 -21.12 -13.28 3.72
CA LYS A 119 -20.49 -14.20 2.75
C LYS A 119 -19.05 -13.79 2.48
N GLU A 120 -18.82 -12.51 2.17
CA GLU A 120 -17.49 -11.94 1.89
C GLU A 120 -16.52 -12.18 3.06
N ARG A 121 -16.94 -11.98 4.32
CA ARG A 121 -16.09 -12.26 5.50
C ARG A 121 -15.58 -13.70 5.57
N LYS A 122 -16.39 -14.67 5.12
CA LYS A 122 -15.96 -16.09 5.07
C LYS A 122 -14.94 -16.32 3.98
N GLU A 123 -15.15 -15.72 2.81
CA GLU A 123 -14.26 -15.83 1.66
C GLU A 123 -12.90 -15.18 1.95
N ILE A 124 -12.89 -13.97 2.54
CA ILE A 124 -11.67 -13.28 2.93
C ILE A 124 -10.86 -14.09 3.95
N LYS A 125 -11.49 -14.70 4.96
CA LYS A 125 -10.79 -15.57 5.92
C LYS A 125 -10.13 -16.78 5.24
N THR A 126 -10.78 -17.35 4.24
CA THR A 126 -10.23 -18.46 3.46
C THR A 126 -9.07 -17.98 2.59
N TYR A 127 -9.21 -16.83 1.96
CA TYR A 127 -8.17 -16.19 1.16
C TYR A 127 -6.91 -15.88 1.98
N LEU A 128 -7.05 -15.32 3.18
CA LEU A 128 -5.92 -15.04 4.07
C LEU A 128 -5.10 -16.29 4.37
N LYS A 129 -5.76 -17.40 4.71
CA LYS A 129 -5.08 -18.68 4.93
C LYS A 129 -4.36 -19.20 3.69
N ALA A 130 -4.93 -18.97 2.51
CA ALA A 130 -4.28 -19.34 1.26
C ALA A 130 -3.02 -18.49 0.98
N CYS A 131 -3.04 -17.20 1.34
CA CYS A 131 -1.93 -16.27 1.17
C CYS A 131 -0.68 -16.68 1.96
N GLU A 132 -0.83 -17.34 3.12
CA GLU A 132 0.30 -17.83 3.93
C GLU A 132 1.25 -18.76 3.17
N ARG A 133 0.76 -19.42 2.12
CA ARG A 133 1.56 -20.34 1.28
C ARG A 133 2.49 -19.61 0.31
N TYR A 134 2.25 -18.33 0.06
CA TYR A 134 2.97 -17.52 -0.93
C TYR A 134 3.98 -16.57 -0.30
N THR A 135 4.08 -16.53 1.04
CA THR A 135 5.09 -15.72 1.72
C THR A 135 6.49 -16.27 1.45
N PRO A 136 7.49 -15.41 1.19
CA PRO A 136 8.86 -15.87 0.90
C PRO A 136 9.61 -16.36 2.15
N PHE A 137 9.06 -16.14 3.33
CA PHE A 137 9.71 -16.47 4.60
C PHE A 137 9.48 -17.94 5.00
N LYS A 138 10.53 -18.60 5.49
CA LYS A 138 10.40 -19.90 6.14
C LYS A 138 9.59 -19.75 7.43
N LYS A 139 8.74 -20.74 7.73
CA LYS A 139 7.88 -20.73 8.94
C LYS A 139 8.65 -20.58 10.25
N GLU A 140 9.93 -20.95 10.25
CA GLU A 140 10.83 -20.91 11.42
C GLU A 140 11.31 -19.50 11.79
N TYR A 141 11.07 -18.50 10.93
CA TYR A 141 11.48 -17.10 11.14
C TYR A 141 10.31 -16.15 11.48
N LYS A 142 9.16 -16.67 11.88
CA LYS A 142 8.12 -15.82 12.50
C LYS A 142 8.54 -15.56 13.94
N ILE A 143 9.18 -14.39 14.15
CA ILE A 143 9.46 -13.82 15.47
C ILE A 143 8.14 -13.33 16.08
#